data_c11cea4fc3401f537ed6dd6b34bcaff2
#
_entry.id   c11cea4fc3401f537ed6dd6b34bcaff2
#
_cell.length_a   1.000
_cell.length_b   1.000
_cell.length_c   1.000
_cell.angle_alpha   90.00
_cell.angle_beta   90.00
_cell.angle_gamma   90.00
#
_symmetry.space_group_name_H-M   'P 1'
#
loop_
_entity.id
_entity.type
_entity.pdbx_description
1 polymer ?
#
loop_
_entity_poly.entity_id
_entity_poly.type
_entity_poly.pdbx_seq_one_letter_code
_entity_poly.pdbx_strand_id
1 'polypeptide(L)'
;HYEAKNFSDRVALGFTKFLRFLADTFFKKRYGHRAVVLETVAAVPGMVGGMLLHLKSLRKMEDDKGWIKILLDEAANERMHLMTFIEVAKPTLIERAIIMMAQFIFILMYLFIYILSPKTAHRIVGYFEEEAVISYTEYLNELENGKIQDQPAPEIAINYWSLPLHATLKDVVRVIRDDE
;
A
#
# COMPACT_ATOMS: atom_id res chain seq x y z
N HIS A 1 -16.55 -1.56 3.24
CA HIS A 1 -16.14 -0.28 2.64
C HIS A 1 -16.95 0.88 3.19
N TYR A 2 -16.29 2.04 3.32
CA TYR A 2 -16.99 3.29 3.58
C TYR A 2 -18.05 3.54 2.49
N GLU A 3 -19.26 3.87 2.89
CA GLU A 3 -20.36 4.10 1.97
C GLU A 3 -20.10 5.35 1.11
N ALA A 4 -20.14 5.20 -0.22
CA ALA A 4 -19.88 6.29 -1.16
C ALA A 4 -21.07 7.29 -1.18
N LYS A 5 -20.92 8.43 -0.49
CA LYS A 5 -21.99 9.41 -0.27
C LYS A 5 -22.11 10.46 -1.39
N ASN A 6 -21.03 10.72 -2.12
CA ASN A 6 -20.97 11.75 -3.14
C ASN A 6 -20.27 11.28 -4.42
N PHE A 7 -20.24 12.13 -5.46
CA PHE A 7 -19.61 11.78 -6.73
C PHE A 7 -18.12 11.46 -6.59
N SER A 8 -17.37 12.23 -5.79
CA SER A 8 -15.95 11.99 -5.51
C SER A 8 -15.72 10.61 -4.92
N ASP A 9 -16.56 10.18 -3.94
CA ASP A 9 -16.45 8.87 -3.31
C ASP A 9 -16.72 7.75 -4.32
N ARG A 10 -17.72 7.94 -5.20
CA ARG A 10 -18.06 6.94 -6.24
C ARG A 10 -16.93 6.78 -7.26
N VAL A 11 -16.30 7.88 -7.67
CA VAL A 11 -15.14 7.86 -8.57
C VAL A 11 -13.97 7.14 -7.89
N ALA A 12 -13.66 7.48 -6.64
CA ALA A 12 -12.59 6.88 -5.88
C ALA A 12 -12.81 5.36 -5.69
N LEU A 13 -14.01 4.96 -5.25
CA LEU A 13 -14.36 3.55 -5.08
C LEU A 13 -14.31 2.77 -6.40
N GLY A 14 -14.83 3.34 -7.49
CA GLY A 14 -14.80 2.72 -8.82
C GLY A 14 -13.38 2.50 -9.31
N PHE A 15 -12.52 3.49 -9.10
CA PHE A 15 -11.09 3.41 -9.42
C PHE A 15 -10.37 2.34 -8.61
N THR A 16 -10.56 2.30 -7.29
CA THR A 16 -9.99 1.28 -6.41
C THR A 16 -10.42 -0.12 -6.80
N LYS A 17 -11.72 -0.35 -7.05
CA LYS A 17 -12.25 -1.64 -7.50
C LYS A 17 -11.70 -2.07 -8.86
N PHE A 18 -11.48 -1.12 -9.76
CA PHE A 18 -10.84 -1.41 -11.05
C PHE A 18 -9.40 -1.89 -10.88
N LEU A 19 -8.60 -1.19 -10.04
CA LEU A 19 -7.24 -1.62 -9.75
C LEU A 19 -7.19 -2.97 -9.05
N ARG A 20 -8.09 -3.22 -8.10
CA ARG A 20 -8.23 -4.53 -7.47
C ARG A 20 -8.53 -5.62 -8.49
N PHE A 21 -9.50 -5.40 -9.38
CA PHE A 21 -9.82 -6.35 -10.44
C PHE A 21 -8.60 -6.68 -11.32
N LEU A 22 -7.79 -5.68 -11.68
CA LEU A 22 -6.55 -5.92 -12.42
C LEU A 22 -5.56 -6.76 -11.61
N ALA A 23 -5.34 -6.42 -10.33
CA ALA A 23 -4.45 -7.17 -9.44
C ALA A 23 -4.91 -8.62 -9.26
N ASP A 24 -6.20 -8.86 -9.01
CA ASP A 24 -6.78 -10.18 -8.84
C ASP A 24 -6.68 -11.02 -10.13
N THR A 25 -6.88 -10.39 -11.29
CA THR A 25 -6.77 -11.06 -12.59
C THR A 25 -5.34 -11.47 -12.92
N PHE A 26 -4.38 -10.58 -12.62
CA PHE A 26 -2.97 -10.78 -12.98
C PHE A 26 -2.26 -11.70 -12.01
N PHE A 27 -2.46 -11.51 -10.70
CA PHE A 27 -1.71 -12.24 -9.68
C PHE A 27 -2.44 -13.48 -9.14
N LYS A 28 -3.77 -13.55 -9.28
CA LYS A 28 -4.60 -14.66 -8.76
C LYS A 28 -4.26 -14.95 -7.28
N LYS A 29 -3.79 -16.19 -7.00
CA LYS A 29 -3.40 -16.66 -5.65
C LYS A 29 -1.92 -16.43 -5.30
N ARG A 30 -1.19 -15.64 -6.08
CA ARG A 30 0.22 -15.29 -5.79
C ARG A 30 0.27 -14.11 -4.82
N TYR A 31 -0.22 -14.30 -3.60
CA TYR A 31 -0.40 -13.21 -2.61
C TYR A 31 0.85 -12.39 -2.35
N GLY A 32 2.03 -13.03 -2.16
CA GLY A 32 3.28 -12.31 -1.94
C GLY A 32 3.67 -11.39 -3.10
N HIS A 33 3.54 -11.84 -4.35
CA HIS A 33 3.82 -11.00 -5.54
C HIS A 33 2.78 -9.90 -5.72
N ARG A 34 1.52 -10.19 -5.41
CA ARG A 34 0.45 -9.20 -5.39
C ARG A 34 0.74 -8.11 -4.36
N ALA A 35 1.15 -8.48 -3.14
CA ALA A 35 1.55 -7.55 -2.10
C ALA A 35 2.70 -6.64 -2.58
N VAL A 36 3.78 -7.18 -3.20
CA VAL A 36 4.87 -6.36 -3.73
C VAL A 36 4.38 -5.26 -4.67
N VAL A 37 3.40 -5.54 -5.55
CA VAL A 37 2.86 -4.53 -6.46
C VAL A 37 1.99 -3.51 -5.74
N LEU A 38 1.13 -3.97 -4.82
CA LEU A 38 0.21 -3.10 -4.09
C LEU A 38 1.01 -2.14 -3.19
N GLU A 39 1.96 -2.64 -2.42
CA GLU A 39 2.81 -1.84 -1.55
C GLU A 39 3.71 -0.85 -2.32
N THR A 40 4.10 -1.22 -3.55
CA THR A 40 4.86 -0.31 -4.41
C THR A 40 4.08 0.95 -4.76
N VAL A 41 2.76 0.85 -4.90
CA VAL A 41 1.89 2.01 -5.18
C VAL A 41 1.33 2.63 -3.90
N ALA A 42 1.20 1.88 -2.81
CA ALA A 42 0.65 2.35 -1.54
C ALA A 42 1.50 3.49 -0.91
N ALA A 43 2.83 3.45 -1.02
CA ALA A 43 3.71 4.51 -0.55
C ALA A 43 3.58 5.84 -1.36
N VAL A 44 3.03 5.80 -2.58
CA VAL A 44 2.96 6.98 -3.47
C VAL A 44 2.10 8.11 -2.91
N PRO A 45 0.89 7.87 -2.38
CA PRO A 45 0.04 8.91 -1.82
C PRO A 45 0.71 9.75 -0.75
N GLY A 46 1.36 9.11 0.22
CA GLY A 46 2.08 9.79 1.30
C GLY A 46 3.21 10.67 0.76
N MET A 47 4.02 10.16 -0.18
CA MET A 47 5.11 10.92 -0.81
C MET A 47 4.58 12.11 -1.62
N VAL A 48 3.58 11.91 -2.47
CA VAL A 48 3.00 12.98 -3.30
C VAL A 48 2.32 14.02 -2.43
N GLY A 49 1.51 13.59 -1.46
CA GLY A 49 0.83 14.49 -0.52
C GLY A 49 1.81 15.30 0.31
N GLY A 50 2.82 14.66 0.90
CA GLY A 50 3.87 15.31 1.68
C GLY A 50 4.66 16.35 0.87
N MET A 51 5.08 15.99 -0.36
CA MET A 51 5.77 16.91 -1.27
C MET A 51 4.92 18.12 -1.62
N LEU A 52 3.69 17.93 -2.05
CA LEU A 52 2.82 19.03 -2.48
C LEU A 52 2.42 19.94 -1.31
N LEU A 53 2.20 19.35 -0.12
CA LEU A 53 1.92 20.12 1.08
C LEU A 53 3.14 20.93 1.52
N HIS A 54 4.35 20.34 1.46
CA HIS A 54 5.59 21.06 1.73
C HIS A 54 5.76 22.29 0.82
N LEU A 55 5.61 22.11 -0.49
CA LEU A 55 5.69 23.20 -1.47
C LEU A 55 4.60 24.27 -1.24
N LYS A 56 3.41 23.88 -0.81
CA LYS A 56 2.33 24.80 -0.46
C LYS A 56 2.68 25.61 0.79
N SER A 57 3.18 24.97 1.84
CA SER A 57 3.59 25.61 3.10
C SER A 57 4.70 26.64 2.85
N LEU A 58 5.69 26.29 2.03
CA LEU A 58 6.76 27.24 1.66
C LEU A 58 6.23 28.48 0.91
N ARG A 59 5.36 28.26 -0.11
CA ARG A 59 4.79 29.39 -0.89
C ARG A 59 3.95 30.34 -0.04
N LYS A 60 3.27 29.80 0.96
CA LYS A 60 2.36 30.58 1.81
C LYS A 60 2.99 31.06 3.10
N MET A 61 4.19 30.58 3.43
CA MET A 61 4.84 30.77 4.75
C MET A 61 3.92 30.36 5.91
N GLU A 62 3.19 29.24 5.72
CA GLU A 62 2.25 28.67 6.68
C GLU A 62 2.79 27.37 7.28
N ASP A 63 2.51 27.17 8.56
CA ASP A 63 2.79 25.90 9.26
C ASP A 63 1.87 24.79 8.73
N ASP A 64 2.44 23.60 8.48
CA ASP A 64 1.71 22.41 8.02
C ASP A 64 1.00 21.65 9.15
N LYS A 65 1.16 22.07 10.39
CA LYS A 65 0.58 21.46 11.61
C LYS A 65 0.91 19.96 11.77
N GLY A 66 2.08 19.56 11.29
CA GLY A 66 2.58 18.20 11.40
C GLY A 66 2.09 17.24 10.30
N TRP A 67 1.27 17.69 9.37
CA TRP A 67 0.72 16.84 8.30
C TRP A 67 1.79 16.28 7.37
N ILE A 68 2.86 17.05 7.07
CA ILE A 68 3.97 16.57 6.23
C ILE A 68 4.60 15.33 6.89
N LYS A 69 4.87 15.42 8.20
CA LYS A 69 5.45 14.29 8.94
C LYS A 69 4.56 13.06 8.88
N ILE A 70 3.26 13.20 9.14
CA ILE A 70 2.29 12.10 9.12
C ILE A 70 2.30 11.42 7.75
N LEU A 71 2.23 12.18 6.66
CA LEU A 71 2.23 11.62 5.30
C LEU A 71 3.54 10.91 4.92
N LEU A 72 4.68 11.41 5.41
CA LEU A 72 5.98 10.77 5.16
C LEU A 72 6.19 9.54 6.05
N ASP A 73 5.71 9.55 7.29
CA ASP A 73 5.74 8.37 8.17
C ASP A 73 4.89 7.24 7.57
N GLU A 74 3.71 7.56 7.02
CA GLU A 74 2.87 6.64 6.29
C GLU A 74 3.61 6.01 5.09
N ALA A 75 4.17 6.85 4.21
CA ALA A 75 4.96 6.37 3.09
C ALA A 75 6.18 5.52 3.51
N ALA A 76 6.77 5.81 4.67
CA ALA A 76 7.86 5.01 5.22
C ALA A 76 7.38 3.65 5.73
N ASN A 77 6.18 3.58 6.33
CA ASN A 77 5.56 2.33 6.76
C ASN A 77 5.24 1.44 5.56
N GLU A 78 4.55 1.96 4.54
CA GLU A 78 4.28 1.26 3.28
C GLU A 78 5.55 0.70 2.61
N ARG A 79 6.63 1.48 2.68
CA ARG A 79 7.93 1.01 2.20
C ARG A 79 8.43 -0.20 2.99
N MET A 80 8.16 -0.30 4.30
CA MET A 80 8.57 -1.45 5.11
C MET A 80 7.74 -2.71 4.79
N HIS A 81 6.44 -2.55 4.52
CA HIS A 81 5.61 -3.61 3.96
C HIS A 81 6.20 -4.12 2.65
N LEU A 82 6.49 -3.21 1.71
CA LEU A 82 7.10 -3.54 0.42
C LEU A 82 8.41 -4.31 0.57
N MET A 83 9.35 -3.83 1.39
CA MET A 83 10.66 -4.47 1.57
C MET A 83 10.52 -5.87 2.15
N THR A 84 9.59 -6.05 3.08
CA THR A 84 9.27 -7.35 3.65
C THR A 84 8.76 -8.33 2.59
N PHE A 85 7.81 -7.91 1.75
CA PHE A 85 7.28 -8.79 0.71
C PHE A 85 8.25 -9.02 -0.46
N ILE A 86 9.20 -8.12 -0.72
CA ILE A 86 10.30 -8.38 -1.66
C ILE A 86 11.16 -9.56 -1.16
N GLU A 87 11.44 -9.64 0.13
CA GLU A 87 12.18 -10.78 0.69
C GLU A 87 11.39 -12.08 0.66
N VAL A 88 10.08 -12.01 0.88
CA VAL A 88 9.17 -13.17 0.82
C VAL A 88 8.98 -13.68 -0.60
N ALA A 89 8.65 -12.81 -1.54
CA ALA A 89 8.26 -13.17 -2.91
C ALA A 89 9.45 -13.32 -3.86
N LYS A 90 10.58 -12.68 -3.59
CA LYS A 90 11.81 -12.70 -4.42
C LYS A 90 11.51 -12.46 -5.90
N PRO A 91 10.92 -11.30 -6.27
CA PRO A 91 10.48 -11.05 -7.63
C PRO A 91 11.64 -11.11 -8.64
N THR A 92 11.37 -11.68 -9.81
CA THR A 92 12.31 -11.75 -10.94
C THR A 92 12.60 -10.36 -11.52
N LEU A 93 13.66 -10.23 -12.33
CA LEU A 93 13.99 -8.96 -12.99
C LEU A 93 12.85 -8.43 -13.87
N ILE A 94 12.12 -9.32 -14.55
CA ILE A 94 10.98 -8.94 -15.39
C ILE A 94 9.83 -8.42 -14.52
N GLU A 95 9.51 -9.12 -13.42
CA GLU A 95 8.49 -8.66 -12.46
C GLU A 95 8.87 -7.31 -11.85
N ARG A 96 10.14 -7.09 -11.50
CA ARG A 96 10.64 -5.79 -11.03
C ARG A 96 10.45 -4.68 -12.07
N ALA A 97 10.75 -4.93 -13.33
CA ALA A 97 10.56 -3.96 -14.41
C ALA A 97 9.07 -3.59 -14.57
N ILE A 98 8.16 -4.58 -14.51
CA ILE A 98 6.72 -4.36 -14.55
C ILE A 98 6.24 -3.54 -13.35
N ILE A 99 6.73 -3.86 -12.14
CA ILE A 99 6.41 -3.15 -10.90
C ILE A 99 6.87 -1.69 -10.98
N MET A 100 8.09 -1.44 -11.43
CA MET A 100 8.61 -0.08 -11.60
C MET A 100 7.80 0.74 -12.61
N MET A 101 7.39 0.11 -13.72
CA MET A 101 6.53 0.75 -14.71
C MET A 101 5.14 1.07 -14.13
N ALA A 102 4.54 0.14 -13.41
CA ALA A 102 3.26 0.35 -12.72
C ALA A 102 3.34 1.49 -11.70
N GLN A 103 4.42 1.53 -10.91
CA GLN A 103 4.68 2.61 -9.95
C GLN A 103 4.78 3.97 -10.66
N PHE A 104 5.55 4.06 -11.75
CA PHE A 104 5.72 5.30 -12.51
C PHE A 104 4.39 5.82 -13.07
N ILE A 105 3.60 4.93 -13.68
CA ILE A 105 2.25 5.27 -14.19
C ILE A 105 1.36 5.74 -13.04
N PHE A 106 1.39 5.03 -11.90
CA PHE A 106 0.57 5.39 -10.76
C PHE A 106 0.96 6.74 -10.15
N ILE A 107 2.26 7.06 -10.04
CA ILE A 107 2.74 8.36 -9.56
C ILE A 107 2.15 9.50 -10.42
N LEU A 108 2.27 9.41 -11.74
CA LEU A 108 1.77 10.44 -12.66
C LEU A 108 0.25 10.60 -12.54
N MET A 109 -0.46 9.49 -12.49
CA MET A 109 -1.92 9.47 -12.37
C MET A 109 -2.38 10.02 -11.02
N TYR A 110 -1.77 9.59 -9.92
CA TYR A 110 -2.13 10.06 -8.58
C TYR A 110 -1.81 11.54 -8.40
N LEU A 111 -0.65 12.00 -8.90
CA LEU A 111 -0.29 13.42 -8.91
C LEU A 111 -1.34 14.25 -9.67
N PHE A 112 -1.79 13.79 -10.84
CA PHE A 112 -2.83 14.44 -11.61
C PHE A 112 -4.16 14.51 -10.84
N ILE A 113 -4.60 13.40 -10.24
CA ILE A 113 -5.83 13.37 -9.43
C ILE A 113 -5.69 14.31 -8.23
N TYR A 114 -4.54 14.33 -7.56
CA TYR A 114 -4.31 15.17 -6.39
C TYR A 114 -4.38 16.66 -6.75
N ILE A 115 -3.81 17.07 -7.88
CA ILE A 115 -3.87 18.47 -8.36
C ILE A 115 -5.31 18.87 -8.70
N LEU A 116 -6.08 17.98 -9.34
CA LEU A 116 -7.47 18.26 -9.71
C LEU A 116 -8.41 18.25 -8.50
N SER A 117 -8.25 17.30 -7.59
CA SER A 117 -9.12 17.10 -6.44
C SER A 117 -8.41 16.38 -5.31
N PRO A 118 -7.74 17.09 -4.37
CA PRO A 118 -7.14 16.48 -3.20
C PRO A 118 -8.13 15.63 -2.41
N LYS A 119 -9.39 16.04 -2.34
CA LYS A 119 -10.45 15.30 -1.66
C LYS A 119 -10.65 13.91 -2.29
N THR A 120 -10.68 13.80 -3.61
CA THR A 120 -10.79 12.51 -4.31
C THR A 120 -9.55 11.67 -4.10
N ALA A 121 -8.36 12.28 -4.18
CA ALA A 121 -7.09 11.59 -3.95
C ALA A 121 -7.02 10.96 -2.54
N HIS A 122 -7.33 11.71 -1.49
CA HIS A 122 -7.38 11.16 -0.12
C HIS A 122 -8.48 10.10 0.05
N ARG A 123 -9.60 10.21 -0.64
CA ARG A 123 -10.65 9.18 -0.60
C ARG A 123 -10.19 7.88 -1.27
N ILE A 124 -9.38 7.97 -2.34
CA ILE A 124 -8.76 6.78 -2.98
C ILE A 124 -7.87 6.05 -1.97
N VAL A 125 -7.03 6.78 -1.22
CA VAL A 125 -6.19 6.18 -0.17
C VAL A 125 -7.04 5.41 0.83
N GLY A 126 -8.06 6.04 1.44
CA GLY A 126 -8.92 5.34 2.40
C GLY A 126 -9.58 4.06 1.84
N TYR A 127 -9.92 4.01 0.55
CA TYR A 127 -10.40 2.77 -0.06
C TYR A 127 -9.28 1.77 -0.34
N PHE A 128 -8.06 2.22 -0.60
CA PHE A 128 -6.91 1.32 -0.73
C PHE A 128 -6.62 0.59 0.58
N GLU A 129 -6.59 1.29 1.71
CA GLU A 129 -6.40 0.71 3.03
C GLU A 129 -7.49 -0.33 3.35
N GLU A 130 -8.76 0.00 3.08
CA GLU A 130 -9.85 -0.96 3.25
C GLU A 130 -9.66 -2.23 2.38
N GLU A 131 -9.23 -2.09 1.12
CA GLU A 131 -8.93 -3.23 0.23
C GLU A 131 -7.68 -3.99 0.66
N ALA A 132 -6.67 -3.31 1.22
CA ALA A 132 -5.47 -3.93 1.78
C ALA A 132 -5.84 -4.83 2.97
N VAL A 133 -6.62 -4.33 3.94
CA VAL A 133 -7.14 -5.14 5.07
C VAL A 133 -7.86 -6.40 4.58
N ILE A 134 -8.73 -6.27 3.57
CA ILE A 134 -9.44 -7.42 2.98
C ILE A 134 -8.43 -8.41 2.37
N SER A 135 -7.49 -7.91 1.58
CA SER A 135 -6.46 -8.71 0.90
C SER A 135 -5.57 -9.47 1.89
N TYR A 136 -5.10 -8.80 2.94
CA TYR A 136 -4.28 -9.44 3.96
C TYR A 136 -5.07 -10.41 4.84
N THR A 137 -6.34 -10.15 5.07
CA THR A 137 -7.24 -11.11 5.73
C THR A 137 -7.40 -12.38 4.89
N GLU A 138 -7.58 -12.27 3.58
CA GLU A 138 -7.63 -13.41 2.66
C GLU A 138 -6.29 -14.19 2.68
N TYR A 139 -5.16 -13.48 2.65
CA TYR A 139 -3.83 -14.09 2.70
C TYR A 139 -3.60 -14.85 4.01
N LEU A 140 -3.97 -14.23 5.13
CA LEU A 140 -3.86 -14.86 6.45
C LEU A 140 -4.71 -16.13 6.54
N ASN A 141 -5.94 -16.12 6.05
CA ASN A 141 -6.81 -17.28 5.98
C ASN A 141 -6.21 -18.43 5.15
N GLU A 142 -5.57 -18.13 4.03
CA GLU A 142 -4.90 -19.15 3.19
C GLU A 142 -3.67 -19.76 3.89
N LEU A 143 -2.93 -18.95 4.67
CA LEU A 143 -1.83 -19.42 5.53
C LEU A 143 -2.34 -20.30 6.67
N GLU A 144 -3.40 -19.88 7.36
CA GLU A 144 -3.99 -20.60 8.50
C GLU A 144 -4.61 -21.94 8.08
N ASN A 145 -5.19 -22.00 6.88
CA ASN A 145 -5.75 -23.22 6.30
C ASN A 145 -4.69 -24.14 5.66
N GLY A 146 -3.41 -23.79 5.74
CA GLY A 146 -2.31 -24.57 5.18
C GLY A 146 -2.27 -24.66 3.65
N LYS A 147 -3.00 -23.79 2.95
CA LYS A 147 -2.97 -23.73 1.48
C LYS A 147 -1.72 -23.02 0.95
N ILE A 148 -1.14 -22.15 1.76
CA ILE A 148 0.15 -21.51 1.53
C ILE A 148 1.07 -21.97 2.64
N GLN A 149 2.30 -22.34 2.27
CA GLN A 149 3.29 -22.75 3.25
C GLN A 149 3.69 -21.58 4.12
N ASP A 150 3.54 -21.72 5.43
CA ASP A 150 4.07 -20.76 6.39
C ASP A 150 5.60 -20.92 6.45
N GLN A 151 6.32 -19.82 6.41
CA GLN A 151 7.78 -19.77 6.40
C GLN A 151 8.28 -18.83 7.50
N PRO A 152 9.54 -18.91 7.92
CA PRO A 152 10.11 -17.97 8.87
C PRO A 152 9.95 -16.53 8.42
N ALA A 153 9.67 -15.64 9.36
CA ALA A 153 9.59 -14.20 9.08
C ALA A 153 10.94 -13.66 8.58
N PRO A 154 10.96 -12.75 7.59
CA PRO A 154 12.17 -12.05 7.21
C PRO A 154 12.76 -11.25 8.37
N GLU A 155 14.09 -11.16 8.44
CA GLU A 155 14.78 -10.42 9.51
C GLU A 155 14.37 -8.94 9.55
N ILE A 156 14.15 -8.34 8.40
CA ILE A 156 13.68 -6.95 8.29
C ILE A 156 12.33 -6.76 8.99
N ALA A 157 11.41 -7.72 8.86
CA ALA A 157 10.11 -7.67 9.54
C ALA A 157 10.25 -7.86 11.05
N ILE A 158 11.06 -8.83 11.47
CA ILE A 158 11.34 -9.10 12.91
C ILE A 158 11.85 -7.82 13.57
N ASN A 159 12.81 -7.14 12.93
CA ASN A 159 13.44 -5.93 13.48
C ASN A 159 12.47 -4.74 13.49
N TYR A 160 11.70 -4.54 12.44
CA TYR A 160 10.81 -3.38 12.32
C TYR A 160 9.62 -3.44 13.29
N TRP A 161 8.92 -4.58 13.32
CA TRP A 161 7.76 -4.78 14.21
C TRP A 161 8.12 -5.36 15.58
N SER A 162 9.43 -5.54 15.89
CA SER A 162 9.90 -6.14 17.15
C SER A 162 9.25 -7.52 17.41
N LEU A 163 9.15 -8.34 16.37
CA LEU A 163 8.57 -9.67 16.46
C LEU A 163 9.51 -10.65 17.18
N PRO A 164 8.98 -11.75 17.76
CA PRO A 164 9.81 -12.81 18.28
C PRO A 164 10.72 -13.43 17.20
N LEU A 165 11.92 -13.88 17.58
CA LEU A 165 12.87 -14.51 16.63
C LEU A 165 12.32 -15.75 15.90
N HIS A 166 11.30 -16.41 16.47
CA HIS A 166 10.63 -17.55 15.88
C HIS A 166 9.34 -17.20 15.14
N ALA A 167 9.09 -15.90 14.91
CA ALA A 167 7.92 -15.45 14.18
C ALA A 167 7.90 -16.03 12.75
N THR A 168 6.71 -16.18 12.21
CA THR A 168 6.47 -16.72 10.87
C THR A 168 5.82 -15.70 9.95
N LEU A 169 5.69 -16.04 8.68
CA LEU A 169 5.01 -15.21 7.69
C LEU A 169 3.57 -14.87 8.13
N LYS A 170 2.93 -15.76 8.85
CA LYS A 170 1.60 -15.56 9.45
C LYS A 170 1.58 -14.37 10.40
N ASP A 171 2.59 -14.27 11.27
CA ASP A 171 2.73 -13.16 12.22
C ASP A 171 3.00 -11.85 11.49
N VAL A 172 3.84 -11.88 10.45
CA VAL A 172 4.14 -10.74 9.58
C VAL A 172 2.88 -10.23 8.87
N VAL A 173 2.12 -11.12 8.23
CA VAL A 173 0.88 -10.72 7.51
C VAL A 173 -0.14 -10.15 8.49
N ARG A 174 -0.18 -10.64 9.74
CA ARG A 174 -1.08 -10.12 10.78
C ARG A 174 -0.72 -8.69 11.17
N VAL A 175 0.56 -8.41 11.47
CA VAL A 175 0.97 -7.06 11.88
C VAL A 175 0.83 -6.06 10.73
N ILE A 176 1.15 -6.44 9.49
CA ILE A 176 0.94 -5.58 8.32
C ILE A 176 -0.55 -5.28 8.14
N ARG A 177 -1.44 -6.28 8.23
CA ARG A 177 -2.88 -6.04 8.18
C ARG A 177 -3.37 -5.10 9.29
N ASP A 178 -2.78 -5.19 10.48
CA ASP A 178 -3.17 -4.37 11.62
C ASP A 178 -2.61 -2.93 11.52
N ASP A 179 -1.56 -2.71 10.71
CA ASP A 179 -1.04 -1.38 10.35
C ASP A 179 -1.99 -0.67 9.36
N GLU A 180 -2.58 -1.40 8.39
CA GLU A 180 -3.59 -0.89 7.45
C GLU A 180 -4.91 -0.48 8.17
#